data_62b64660c9435ec600a23d3117abcdb6
#
_entry.id   62b64660c9435ec600a23d3117abcdb6
#
_cell.length_a   1.000
_cell.length_b   1.000
_cell.length_c   1.000
_cell.angle_alpha   90.00
_cell.angle_beta   90.00
_cell.angle_gamma   90.00
#
_symmetry.space_group_name_H-M   'P 1'
#
loop_
_entity.id
_entity.type
_entity.pdbx_description
1 polymer ?
#
loop_
_entity_poly.entity_id
_entity_poly.type
_entity_poly.pdbx_seq_one_letter_code
_entity_poly.pdbx_strand_id
1 'polypeptide(L)'
;MSDRTKERILNILIAISLGAFAIIFPGCIPIGIFVPEAIADVIMAIAGIVCFVAGVLVIILLAVFGGMKPKPVKAEVFASPYASYEEFSRVLSGALGENGYSLVKTAVPEPESTVTVYADTLQGGEWNCVSVLRVPELTEEWTEAANDAITDILTGESGQATIYAYVNMISIFCVDRITPAFRSMVNSNMEQGFKNGRLVVGVSFGGKRIYVARQVGGLFIVKYKKLRRELARILELQEIKS
;
A
#
# COMPACT_ATOMS: atom_id res chain seq x y z
N MET A 1 11.00 24.71 -9.91
CA MET A 1 11.25 24.01 -8.64
C MET A 1 11.09 22.53 -8.89
N SER A 2 12.06 21.69 -8.52
CA SER A 2 11.97 20.24 -8.77
C SER A 2 10.90 19.60 -7.90
N ASP A 3 10.27 18.50 -8.40
CA ASP A 3 9.20 17.83 -7.64
C ASP A 3 9.71 17.26 -6.31
N ARG A 4 10.99 16.85 -6.23
CA ARG A 4 11.65 16.48 -4.96
C ARG A 4 11.71 17.62 -3.96
N THR A 5 11.90 18.85 -4.43
CA THR A 5 11.94 20.04 -3.56
C THR A 5 10.53 20.33 -3.02
N LYS A 6 9.51 20.20 -3.86
CA LYS A 6 8.10 20.38 -3.46
C LYS A 6 7.67 19.35 -2.40
N GLU A 7 8.01 18.08 -2.62
CA GLU A 7 7.71 16.99 -1.69
C GLU A 7 8.42 17.18 -0.34
N ARG A 8 9.70 17.60 -0.35
CA ARG A 8 10.43 17.93 0.89
C ARG A 8 9.78 19.09 1.64
N ILE A 9 9.40 20.16 0.94
CA ILE A 9 8.74 21.31 1.55
C ILE A 9 7.40 20.89 2.15
N LEU A 10 6.60 20.09 1.45
CA LEU A 10 5.33 19.59 1.95
C LEU A 10 5.52 18.75 3.23
N ASN A 11 6.47 17.81 3.23
CA ASN A 11 6.75 16.97 4.39
C ASN A 11 7.26 17.80 5.59
N ILE A 12 8.08 18.81 5.36
CA ILE A 12 8.56 19.72 6.40
C ILE A 12 7.38 20.54 6.97
N LEU A 13 6.52 21.09 6.13
CA LEU A 13 5.35 21.86 6.56
C LEU A 13 4.34 21.02 7.35
N ILE A 14 4.09 19.78 6.92
CA ILE A 14 3.25 18.82 7.65
C ILE A 14 3.87 18.51 9.02
N ALA A 15 5.19 18.23 9.07
CA ALA A 15 5.89 17.95 10.31
C ALA A 15 5.87 19.15 11.27
N ILE A 16 6.05 20.37 10.77
CA ILE A 16 5.97 21.61 11.58
C ILE A 16 4.54 21.79 12.11
N SER A 17 3.52 21.61 11.27
CA SER A 17 2.13 21.76 11.67
C SER A 17 1.70 20.74 12.72
N LEU A 18 2.09 19.46 12.54
CA LEU A 18 1.84 18.40 13.52
C LEU A 18 2.63 18.63 14.82
N GLY A 19 3.88 19.08 14.72
CA GLY A 19 4.72 19.42 15.87
C GLY A 19 4.15 20.61 16.65
N ALA A 20 3.71 21.65 15.97
CA ALA A 20 3.05 22.80 16.61
C ALA A 20 1.77 22.38 17.34
N PHE A 21 0.94 21.55 16.71
CA PHE A 21 -0.28 21.03 17.33
C PHE A 21 0.03 20.17 18.57
N ALA A 22 1.04 19.28 18.50
CA ALA A 22 1.46 18.42 19.60
C ALA A 22 2.06 19.19 20.78
N ILE A 23 2.63 20.37 20.56
CA ILE A 23 3.20 21.22 21.61
C ILE A 23 2.13 22.16 22.21
N ILE A 24 1.33 22.79 21.36
CA ILE A 24 0.33 23.78 21.78
C ILE A 24 -0.80 23.11 22.56
N PHE A 25 -1.30 21.95 22.10
CA PHE A 25 -2.46 21.31 22.71
C PHE A 25 -2.20 20.80 24.15
N PRO A 26 -1.12 20.03 24.44
CA PRO A 26 -0.79 19.68 25.82
C PRO A 26 -0.31 20.85 26.66
N GLY A 27 0.34 21.85 26.03
CA GLY A 27 0.81 23.06 26.72
C GLY A 27 -0.32 23.96 27.24
N CYS A 28 -1.50 23.94 26.58
CA CYS A 28 -2.66 24.70 27.01
C CYS A 28 -3.36 24.13 28.28
N ILE A 29 -3.20 22.83 28.56
CA ILE A 29 -3.84 22.17 29.71
C ILE A 29 -3.33 22.73 31.06
N PRO A 30 -2.00 22.89 31.31
CA PRO A 30 -1.52 23.49 32.55
C PRO A 30 -1.83 24.99 32.67
N ILE A 31 -1.94 25.71 31.56
CA ILE A 31 -2.23 27.16 31.57
C ILE A 31 -3.59 27.44 32.21
N GLY A 32 -4.62 26.64 31.91
CA GLY A 32 -5.93 26.75 32.54
C GLY A 32 -5.95 26.51 34.06
N ILE A 33 -4.92 25.89 34.62
CA ILE A 33 -4.83 25.59 36.05
C ILE A 33 -4.05 26.68 36.81
N PHE A 34 -3.05 27.30 36.19
CA PHE A 34 -2.10 28.23 36.88
C PHE A 34 -2.26 29.69 36.52
N VAL A 35 -3.10 30.05 35.55
CA VAL A 35 -3.24 31.38 35.05
C VAL A 35 -4.66 31.91 35.33
N PRO A 36 -4.85 33.22 35.65
CA PRO A 36 -6.18 33.80 35.82
C PRO A 36 -7.06 33.58 34.58
N GLU A 37 -8.33 33.25 34.82
CA GLU A 37 -9.33 32.83 33.81
C GLU A 37 -9.35 33.75 32.57
N ALA A 38 -9.38 35.06 32.77
CA ALA A 38 -9.40 36.03 31.67
C ALA A 38 -8.16 35.98 30.77
N ILE A 39 -7.00 35.60 31.29
CA ILE A 39 -5.74 35.45 30.52
C ILE A 39 -5.70 34.12 29.86
N ALA A 40 -6.20 33.07 30.56
CA ALA A 40 -6.29 31.70 30.00
C ALA A 40 -7.20 31.68 28.78
N ASP A 41 -8.35 32.39 28.80
CA ASP A 41 -9.29 32.47 27.67
C ASP A 41 -8.63 33.12 26.43
N VAL A 42 -7.85 34.19 26.62
CA VAL A 42 -7.13 34.84 25.53
C VAL A 42 -6.08 33.95 24.93
N ILE A 43 -5.30 33.22 25.75
CA ILE A 43 -4.27 32.26 25.28
C ILE A 43 -4.92 31.12 24.53
N MET A 44 -6.03 30.58 25.04
CA MET A 44 -6.78 29.50 24.38
C MET A 44 -7.37 29.92 23.04
N ALA A 45 -7.91 31.15 22.95
CA ALA A 45 -8.41 31.72 21.72
C ALA A 45 -7.31 31.90 20.67
N ILE A 46 -6.15 32.45 21.06
CA ILE A 46 -5.00 32.57 20.16
C ILE A 46 -4.49 31.21 19.70
N ALA A 47 -4.34 30.25 20.61
CA ALA A 47 -3.92 28.88 20.27
C ALA A 47 -4.92 28.22 19.30
N GLY A 48 -6.22 28.37 19.52
CA GLY A 48 -7.28 27.90 18.64
C GLY A 48 -7.19 28.52 17.23
N ILE A 49 -6.98 29.81 17.12
CA ILE A 49 -6.79 30.48 15.82
C ILE A 49 -5.53 29.96 15.10
N VAL A 50 -4.42 29.83 15.80
CA VAL A 50 -3.17 29.29 15.22
C VAL A 50 -3.34 27.86 14.72
N CYS A 51 -3.98 27.00 15.51
CA CYS A 51 -4.28 25.62 15.10
C CYS A 51 -5.23 25.57 13.89
N PHE A 52 -6.26 26.41 13.87
CA PHE A 52 -7.20 26.50 12.75
C PHE A 52 -6.50 26.95 11.45
N VAL A 53 -5.70 28.03 11.51
CA VAL A 53 -4.94 28.53 10.36
C VAL A 53 -3.94 27.49 9.85
N ALA A 54 -3.23 26.81 10.76
CA ALA A 54 -2.31 25.72 10.40
C ALA A 54 -3.05 24.55 9.74
N GLY A 55 -4.22 24.15 10.26
CA GLY A 55 -5.06 23.10 9.68
C GLY A 55 -5.55 23.45 8.28
N VAL A 56 -6.06 24.68 8.07
CA VAL A 56 -6.48 25.16 6.75
C VAL A 56 -5.31 25.19 5.76
N LEU A 57 -4.14 25.61 6.20
CA LEU A 57 -2.94 25.66 5.36
C LEU A 57 -2.50 24.27 4.93
N VAL A 58 -2.57 23.29 5.81
CA VAL A 58 -2.30 21.88 5.49
C VAL A 58 -3.32 21.35 4.47
N ILE A 59 -4.60 21.64 4.64
CA ILE A 59 -5.65 21.23 3.69
C ILE A 59 -5.40 21.84 2.30
N ILE A 60 -5.09 23.14 2.23
CA ILE A 60 -4.77 23.83 0.98
C ILE A 60 -3.53 23.21 0.32
N LEU A 61 -2.49 22.95 1.10
CA LEU A 61 -1.27 22.31 0.60
C LEU A 61 -1.54 20.90 0.08
N LEU A 62 -2.34 20.10 0.79
CA LEU A 62 -2.76 18.78 0.33
C LEU A 62 -3.63 18.87 -0.94
N ALA A 63 -4.52 19.84 -1.05
CA ALA A 63 -5.33 20.05 -2.25
C ALA A 63 -4.47 20.48 -3.46
N VAL A 64 -3.51 21.38 -3.26
CA VAL A 64 -2.65 21.91 -4.32
C VAL A 64 -1.58 20.88 -4.74
N PHE A 65 -0.99 20.17 -3.78
CA PHE A 65 0.11 19.22 -4.02
C PHE A 65 -0.32 17.76 -4.05
N GLY A 66 -1.44 17.39 -3.41
CA GLY A 66 -2.00 16.03 -3.40
C GLY A 66 -2.59 15.60 -4.74
N GLY A 67 -2.90 16.54 -5.64
CA GLY A 67 -3.31 16.25 -7.01
C GLY A 67 -2.16 15.87 -7.95
N MET A 68 -0.92 15.86 -7.48
CA MET A 68 0.20 15.39 -8.27
C MET A 68 0.17 13.85 -8.31
N LYS A 69 -0.19 13.31 -9.47
CA LYS A 69 -0.01 11.87 -9.71
C LYS A 69 1.45 11.52 -9.42
N PRO A 70 1.73 10.55 -8.54
CA PRO A 70 3.10 10.14 -8.27
C PRO A 70 3.76 9.75 -9.59
N LYS A 71 4.99 10.22 -9.82
CA LYS A 71 5.74 9.84 -11.02
C LYS A 71 5.89 8.33 -11.06
N PRO A 72 5.67 7.69 -12.22
CA PRO A 72 5.90 6.27 -12.36
C PRO A 72 7.35 5.96 -11.95
N VAL A 73 7.51 5.03 -11.05
CA VAL A 73 8.80 4.57 -10.55
C VAL A 73 9.08 3.23 -11.20
N LYS A 74 10.23 3.11 -11.89
CA LYS A 74 10.59 1.84 -12.52
C LYS A 74 10.64 0.73 -11.48
N ALA A 75 9.94 -0.38 -11.74
CA ALA A 75 10.02 -1.59 -10.93
C ALA A 75 11.46 -2.12 -10.87
N GLU A 76 11.79 -2.78 -9.80
CA GLU A 76 12.98 -3.62 -9.74
C GLU A 76 12.73 -4.91 -10.52
N VAL A 77 13.74 -5.37 -11.24
CA VAL A 77 13.60 -6.52 -12.13
C VAL A 77 14.60 -7.60 -11.71
N PHE A 78 14.08 -8.78 -11.44
CA PHE A 78 14.84 -9.98 -11.06
C PHE A 78 14.65 -11.07 -12.12
N ALA A 79 15.60 -11.99 -12.21
CA ALA A 79 15.44 -13.19 -13.03
C ALA A 79 14.39 -14.11 -12.38
N SER A 80 13.48 -14.67 -13.18
CA SER A 80 12.53 -15.67 -12.70
C SER A 80 13.13 -17.07 -12.84
N PRO A 81 13.20 -17.87 -11.78
CA PRO A 81 13.62 -19.26 -11.88
C PRO A 81 12.53 -20.16 -12.49
N TYR A 82 11.28 -19.66 -12.59
CA TYR A 82 10.12 -20.46 -12.99
C TYR A 82 9.95 -20.45 -14.51
N ALA A 83 9.75 -21.62 -15.07
CA ALA A 83 9.55 -21.82 -16.51
C ALA A 83 8.08 -21.63 -16.93
N SER A 84 7.11 -21.95 -16.04
CA SER A 84 5.68 -21.88 -16.32
C SER A 84 4.88 -21.41 -15.10
N TYR A 85 3.59 -21.08 -15.34
CA TYR A 85 2.65 -20.74 -14.28
C TYR A 85 2.40 -21.91 -13.33
N GLU A 86 2.31 -23.12 -13.85
CA GLU A 86 2.04 -24.34 -13.07
C GLU A 86 3.19 -24.60 -12.07
N GLU A 87 4.44 -24.47 -12.52
CA GLU A 87 5.60 -24.58 -11.66
C GLU A 87 5.60 -23.49 -10.58
N PHE A 88 5.41 -22.25 -11.00
CA PHE A 88 5.33 -21.10 -10.10
C PHE A 88 4.21 -21.27 -9.05
N SER A 89 3.01 -21.60 -9.48
CA SER A 89 1.84 -21.76 -8.60
C SER A 89 2.05 -22.88 -7.57
N ARG A 90 2.65 -23.99 -7.98
CA ARG A 90 2.96 -25.11 -7.08
C ARG A 90 3.98 -24.69 -6.01
N VAL A 91 5.08 -24.06 -6.41
CA VAL A 91 6.11 -23.59 -5.47
C VAL A 91 5.55 -22.53 -4.55
N LEU A 92 4.82 -21.55 -5.11
CA LEU A 92 4.21 -20.46 -4.35
C LEU A 92 3.20 -20.98 -3.32
N SER A 93 2.30 -21.89 -3.69
CA SER A 93 1.31 -22.45 -2.75
C SER A 93 1.96 -23.22 -1.62
N GLY A 94 3.04 -23.97 -1.88
CA GLY A 94 3.85 -24.63 -0.85
C GLY A 94 4.48 -23.62 0.11
N ALA A 95 5.16 -22.62 -0.43
CA ALA A 95 5.79 -21.56 0.36
C ALA A 95 4.77 -20.74 1.18
N LEU A 96 3.60 -20.47 0.63
CA LEU A 96 2.51 -19.80 1.35
C LEU A 96 2.02 -20.65 2.53
N GLY A 97 1.79 -21.94 2.32
CA GLY A 97 1.41 -22.87 3.39
C GLY A 97 2.43 -22.94 4.52
N GLU A 98 3.73 -23.05 4.20
CA GLU A 98 4.83 -23.03 5.18
C GLU A 98 4.92 -21.71 5.96
N ASN A 99 4.46 -20.62 5.36
CA ASN A 99 4.41 -19.29 5.99
C ASN A 99 3.06 -18.96 6.66
N GLY A 100 2.18 -19.95 6.84
CA GLY A 100 0.93 -19.82 7.57
C GLY A 100 -0.23 -19.23 6.79
N TYR A 101 -0.11 -19.11 5.47
CA TYR A 101 -1.21 -18.69 4.60
C TYR A 101 -2.08 -19.87 4.22
N SER A 102 -3.39 -19.66 4.24
CA SER A 102 -4.39 -20.61 3.77
C SER A 102 -5.05 -20.11 2.50
N LEU A 103 -5.42 -21.02 1.61
CA LEU A 103 -6.24 -20.69 0.44
C LEU A 103 -7.62 -20.25 0.92
N VAL A 104 -8.00 -19.03 0.56
CA VAL A 104 -9.34 -18.49 0.83
C VAL A 104 -10.28 -18.95 -0.27
N LYS A 105 -10.02 -18.51 -1.51
CA LYS A 105 -10.86 -18.84 -2.66
C LYS A 105 -10.13 -18.62 -3.98
N THR A 106 -10.61 -19.32 -5.02
CA THR A 106 -10.25 -19.05 -6.41
C THR A 106 -11.48 -18.64 -7.18
N ALA A 107 -11.40 -17.55 -7.96
CA ALA A 107 -12.42 -17.10 -8.91
C ALA A 107 -11.88 -17.11 -10.33
N VAL A 108 -12.77 -17.21 -11.30
CA VAL A 108 -12.47 -17.15 -12.75
C VAL A 108 -13.26 -15.97 -13.32
N PRO A 109 -12.70 -14.73 -13.27
CA PRO A 109 -13.42 -13.53 -13.74
C PRO A 109 -13.72 -13.60 -15.24
N GLU A 110 -12.79 -14.18 -16.01
CA GLU A 110 -12.88 -14.33 -17.46
C GLU A 110 -12.27 -15.67 -17.91
N PRO A 111 -12.62 -16.17 -19.11
CA PRO A 111 -11.98 -17.35 -19.68
C PRO A 111 -10.45 -17.24 -19.70
N GLU A 112 -9.75 -18.30 -19.38
CA GLU A 112 -8.28 -18.39 -19.31
C GLU A 112 -7.62 -17.49 -18.24
N SER A 113 -8.42 -16.91 -17.33
CA SER A 113 -7.92 -16.10 -16.23
C SER A 113 -8.32 -16.69 -14.88
N THR A 114 -7.50 -16.47 -13.86
CA THR A 114 -7.80 -16.87 -12.49
C THR A 114 -7.35 -15.82 -11.50
N VAL A 115 -8.12 -15.68 -10.43
CA VAL A 115 -7.80 -14.88 -9.25
C VAL A 115 -7.85 -15.82 -8.05
N THR A 116 -6.70 -16.06 -7.43
CA THR A 116 -6.58 -16.90 -6.23
C THR A 116 -6.12 -16.05 -5.07
N VAL A 117 -6.84 -16.10 -3.96
CA VAL A 117 -6.52 -15.32 -2.74
C VAL A 117 -6.13 -16.27 -1.63
N TYR A 118 -5.01 -15.97 -1.00
CA TYR A 118 -4.52 -16.59 0.22
C TYR A 118 -4.50 -15.55 1.34
N ALA A 119 -4.75 -15.98 2.57
CA ALA A 119 -4.65 -15.11 3.73
C ALA A 119 -4.05 -15.87 4.91
N ASP A 120 -3.33 -15.16 5.78
CA ASP A 120 -2.92 -15.67 7.05
C ASP A 120 -4.08 -15.62 8.05
N THR A 121 -3.93 -16.37 9.15
CA THR A 121 -4.91 -16.35 10.23
C THR A 121 -4.84 -15.01 10.95
N LEU A 122 -5.95 -14.30 10.98
CA LEU A 122 -6.10 -13.01 11.64
C LEU A 122 -5.56 -13.02 13.08
N GLN A 123 -4.50 -12.25 13.30
CA GLN A 123 -4.06 -11.87 14.63
C GLN A 123 -4.14 -10.34 14.77
N GLY A 124 -4.94 -9.88 15.73
CA GLY A 124 -4.96 -8.45 16.08
C GLY A 124 -5.64 -7.51 15.09
N GLY A 125 -6.56 -7.98 14.23
CA GLY A 125 -7.30 -7.13 13.29
C GLY A 125 -6.51 -6.72 12.05
N GLU A 126 -5.36 -7.32 11.80
CA GLU A 126 -4.54 -7.12 10.59
C GLU A 126 -4.57 -8.39 9.74
N TRP A 127 -4.94 -8.25 8.47
CA TRP A 127 -4.93 -9.32 7.49
C TRP A 127 -3.74 -9.16 6.56
N ASN A 128 -2.92 -10.21 6.43
CA ASN A 128 -1.94 -10.28 5.37
C ASN A 128 -2.49 -11.21 4.29
N CYS A 129 -2.63 -10.70 3.09
CA CYS A 129 -3.21 -11.41 1.96
C CYS A 129 -2.20 -11.47 0.80
N VAL A 130 -2.26 -12.57 0.08
CA VAL A 130 -1.55 -12.72 -1.19
C VAL A 130 -2.57 -13.05 -2.27
N SER A 131 -2.71 -12.18 -3.27
CA SER A 131 -3.55 -12.45 -4.44
C SER A 131 -2.68 -12.82 -5.61
N VAL A 132 -2.98 -13.96 -6.25
CA VAL A 132 -2.32 -14.44 -7.45
C VAL A 132 -3.29 -14.32 -8.61
N LEU A 133 -2.92 -13.50 -9.58
CA LEU A 133 -3.75 -13.13 -10.71
C LEU A 133 -3.09 -13.67 -11.99
N ARG A 134 -3.72 -14.67 -12.60
CA ARG A 134 -3.24 -15.28 -13.84
C ARG A 134 -4.05 -14.77 -15.01
N VAL A 135 -3.37 -14.26 -16.02
CA VAL A 135 -3.96 -13.85 -17.29
C VAL A 135 -2.89 -13.96 -18.39
N PRO A 136 -3.23 -14.41 -19.62
CA PRO A 136 -2.25 -14.47 -20.71
C PRO A 136 -1.65 -13.08 -21.04
N GLU A 137 -2.53 -12.07 -21.16
CA GLU A 137 -2.16 -10.68 -21.40
C GLU A 137 -2.97 -9.76 -20.49
N LEU A 138 -2.29 -8.84 -19.78
CA LEU A 138 -2.96 -7.90 -18.90
C LEU A 138 -3.56 -6.74 -19.69
N THR A 139 -4.85 -6.45 -19.44
CA THR A 139 -5.58 -5.27 -19.90
C THR A 139 -6.05 -4.43 -18.70
N GLU A 140 -6.45 -3.18 -18.93
CA GLU A 140 -7.02 -2.33 -17.87
C GLU A 140 -8.37 -2.88 -17.41
N GLU A 141 -9.23 -3.29 -18.33
CA GLU A 141 -10.55 -3.87 -18.04
C GLU A 141 -10.42 -5.12 -17.17
N TRP A 142 -9.49 -6.01 -17.52
CA TRP A 142 -9.26 -7.21 -16.72
C TRP A 142 -8.77 -6.86 -15.30
N THR A 143 -7.95 -5.80 -15.17
CA THR A 143 -7.46 -5.37 -13.86
C THR A 143 -8.60 -4.92 -12.95
N GLU A 144 -9.60 -4.24 -13.48
CA GLU A 144 -10.82 -3.84 -12.74
C GLU A 144 -11.61 -5.08 -12.31
N ALA A 145 -11.92 -5.99 -13.24
CA ALA A 145 -12.63 -7.23 -12.93
C ALA A 145 -11.91 -8.09 -11.87
N ALA A 146 -10.58 -8.15 -11.93
CA ALA A 146 -9.79 -8.87 -10.95
C ALA A 146 -9.81 -8.20 -9.56
N ASN A 147 -9.82 -6.87 -9.49
CA ASN A 147 -9.94 -6.14 -8.23
C ASN A 147 -11.32 -6.35 -7.59
N ASP A 148 -12.38 -6.35 -8.39
CA ASP A 148 -13.74 -6.64 -7.93
C ASP A 148 -13.83 -8.07 -7.39
N ALA A 149 -13.27 -9.05 -8.11
CA ALA A 149 -13.22 -10.44 -7.65
C ALA A 149 -12.45 -10.61 -6.34
N ILE A 150 -11.32 -9.90 -6.15
CA ILE A 150 -10.58 -9.90 -4.88
C ILE A 150 -11.45 -9.31 -3.76
N THR A 151 -12.10 -8.20 -4.03
CA THR A 151 -12.97 -7.53 -3.06
C THR A 151 -14.11 -8.44 -2.64
N ASP A 152 -14.77 -9.09 -3.58
CA ASP A 152 -15.86 -10.04 -3.33
C ASP A 152 -15.40 -11.24 -2.50
N ILE A 153 -14.21 -11.79 -2.80
CA ILE A 153 -13.62 -12.88 -2.03
C ILE A 153 -13.39 -12.44 -0.58
N LEU A 154 -12.73 -11.31 -0.38
CA LEU A 154 -12.38 -10.83 0.95
C LEU A 154 -13.61 -10.41 1.76
N THR A 155 -14.62 -9.80 1.14
CA THR A 155 -15.86 -9.41 1.82
C THR A 155 -16.77 -10.59 2.10
N GLY A 156 -16.82 -11.58 1.20
CA GLY A 156 -17.62 -12.78 1.37
C GLY A 156 -17.18 -13.67 2.53
N GLU A 157 -15.88 -13.84 2.72
CA GLU A 157 -15.33 -14.70 3.77
C GLU A 157 -15.29 -14.03 5.14
N SER A 158 -15.16 -12.71 5.19
CA SER A 158 -14.98 -11.98 6.44
C SER A 158 -16.27 -11.33 6.96
N GLY A 159 -17.34 -11.32 6.17
CA GLY A 159 -18.54 -10.57 6.49
C GLY A 159 -18.23 -9.08 6.72
N GLN A 160 -18.93 -8.46 7.68
CA GLN A 160 -18.70 -7.05 8.00
C GLN A 160 -17.35 -6.77 8.68
N ALA A 161 -16.59 -7.79 9.08
CA ALA A 161 -15.31 -7.63 9.78
C ALA A 161 -14.22 -7.01 8.90
N THR A 162 -14.25 -7.22 7.57
CA THR A 162 -13.26 -6.64 6.62
C THR A 162 -13.30 -5.12 6.54
N ILE A 163 -14.43 -4.49 6.80
CA ILE A 163 -14.55 -3.03 6.74
C ILE A 163 -13.65 -2.34 7.78
N TYR A 164 -13.33 -3.05 8.86
CA TYR A 164 -12.55 -2.52 9.99
C TYR A 164 -11.14 -3.07 10.10
N ALA A 165 -10.79 -4.10 9.33
CA ALA A 165 -9.46 -4.71 9.39
C ALA A 165 -8.42 -3.91 8.60
N TYR A 166 -7.16 -3.97 9.07
CA TYR A 166 -6.02 -3.52 8.29
C TYR A 166 -5.65 -4.62 7.29
N VAL A 167 -5.67 -4.31 6.00
CA VAL A 167 -5.32 -5.26 4.95
C VAL A 167 -3.96 -4.91 4.35
N ASN A 168 -3.01 -5.83 4.46
CA ASN A 168 -1.74 -5.77 3.75
C ASN A 168 -1.78 -6.83 2.64
N MET A 169 -1.65 -6.40 1.40
CA MET A 169 -1.79 -7.28 0.24
C MET A 169 -0.52 -7.31 -0.60
N ILE A 170 -0.10 -8.49 -1.01
CA ILE A 170 0.84 -8.71 -2.09
C ILE A 170 0.04 -9.20 -3.30
N SER A 171 -0.04 -8.41 -4.36
CA SER A 171 -0.75 -8.79 -5.58
C SER A 171 0.26 -9.22 -6.65
N ILE A 172 0.24 -10.49 -7.01
CA ILE A 172 1.15 -11.12 -7.96
C ILE A 172 0.42 -11.32 -9.29
N PHE A 173 0.79 -10.55 -10.29
CA PHE A 173 0.24 -10.64 -11.64
C PHE A 173 1.11 -11.55 -12.51
N CYS A 174 0.57 -12.68 -12.90
CA CYS A 174 1.22 -13.70 -13.71
C CYS A 174 0.78 -13.58 -15.17
N VAL A 175 1.71 -13.23 -16.06
CA VAL A 175 1.42 -13.01 -17.49
C VAL A 175 2.38 -13.81 -18.38
N ASP A 176 1.93 -14.18 -19.58
CA ASP A 176 2.81 -14.75 -20.59
C ASP A 176 3.52 -13.66 -21.37
N ARG A 177 2.80 -12.57 -21.71
CA ARG A 177 3.31 -11.46 -22.47
C ARG A 177 3.30 -10.15 -21.70
N ILE A 178 4.36 -9.35 -21.91
CA ILE A 178 4.51 -8.04 -21.29
C ILE A 178 3.81 -7.00 -22.18
N THR A 179 2.67 -6.51 -21.72
CA THR A 179 1.88 -5.44 -22.36
C THR A 179 2.27 -4.05 -21.81
N PRO A 180 1.90 -2.95 -22.47
CA PRO A 180 2.00 -1.61 -21.90
C PRO A 180 1.23 -1.48 -20.57
N ALA A 181 0.03 -2.06 -20.47
CA ALA A 181 -0.76 -2.08 -19.24
C ALA A 181 -0.01 -2.76 -18.09
N PHE A 182 0.60 -3.93 -18.34
CA PHE A 182 1.45 -4.62 -17.36
C PHE A 182 2.62 -3.74 -16.91
N ARG A 183 3.32 -3.09 -17.85
CA ARG A 183 4.43 -2.19 -17.51
C ARG A 183 3.98 -0.98 -16.69
N SER A 184 2.84 -0.39 -17.02
CA SER A 184 2.26 0.72 -16.27
C SER A 184 1.94 0.31 -14.84
N MET A 185 1.33 -0.85 -14.65
CA MET A 185 0.95 -1.39 -13.36
C MET A 185 2.17 -1.67 -12.46
N VAL A 186 3.19 -2.38 -12.95
CA VAL A 186 4.37 -2.71 -12.14
C VAL A 186 5.28 -1.50 -11.89
N ASN A 187 5.20 -0.46 -12.71
CA ASN A 187 5.91 0.81 -12.52
C ASN A 187 5.08 1.83 -11.73
N SER A 188 3.93 1.44 -11.20
CA SER A 188 3.16 2.28 -10.27
C SER A 188 3.80 2.24 -8.88
N ASN A 189 3.58 3.30 -8.12
CA ASN A 189 3.89 3.26 -6.70
C ASN A 189 2.96 2.26 -5.98
N MET A 190 3.45 1.70 -4.88
CA MET A 190 2.62 0.90 -3.99
C MET A 190 1.39 1.69 -3.56
N GLU A 191 0.21 1.12 -3.71
CA GLU A 191 -1.01 1.69 -3.17
C GLU A 191 -0.97 1.66 -1.65
N GLN A 192 -1.18 2.81 -1.02
CA GLN A 192 -1.05 2.95 0.42
C GLN A 192 -2.17 3.81 0.99
N GLY A 193 -2.73 3.33 2.08
CA GLY A 193 -3.64 4.05 2.93
C GLY A 193 -3.33 3.77 4.39
N PHE A 194 -3.99 4.47 5.30
CA PHE A 194 -3.83 4.24 6.74
C PHE A 194 -4.14 2.79 7.12
N LYS A 195 -5.17 2.20 6.50
CA LYS A 195 -5.64 0.84 6.77
C LYS A 195 -5.07 -0.20 5.79
N ASN A 196 -4.77 0.19 4.56
CA ASN A 196 -4.47 -0.75 3.48
C ASN A 196 -3.08 -0.48 2.90
N GLY A 197 -2.36 -1.54 2.55
CA GLY A 197 -1.13 -1.47 1.78
C GLY A 197 -1.13 -2.57 0.72
N ARG A 198 -0.84 -2.22 -0.55
CA ARG A 198 -0.81 -3.19 -1.64
C ARG A 198 0.51 -3.11 -2.39
N LEU A 199 1.32 -4.15 -2.28
CA LEU A 199 2.55 -4.32 -3.06
C LEU A 199 2.24 -5.07 -4.35
N VAL A 200 2.53 -4.46 -5.49
CA VAL A 200 2.33 -5.07 -6.81
C VAL A 200 3.60 -5.79 -7.24
N VAL A 201 3.43 -7.03 -7.69
CA VAL A 201 4.48 -7.89 -8.24
C VAL A 201 4.02 -8.41 -9.59
N GLY A 202 4.88 -8.34 -10.59
CA GLY A 202 4.61 -8.90 -11.91
C GLY A 202 5.52 -10.09 -12.18
N VAL A 203 4.98 -11.20 -12.64
CA VAL A 203 5.74 -12.39 -13.09
C VAL A 203 5.45 -12.61 -14.56
N SER A 204 6.49 -12.54 -15.39
CA SER A 204 6.39 -12.83 -16.82
C SER A 204 7.14 -14.11 -17.16
N PHE A 205 6.40 -15.12 -17.58
CA PHE A 205 6.97 -16.41 -17.94
C PHE A 205 7.70 -16.35 -19.27
N GLY A 206 7.11 -15.72 -20.30
CA GLY A 206 7.77 -15.52 -21.59
C GLY A 206 9.05 -14.67 -21.49
N GLY A 207 9.08 -13.68 -20.59
CA GLY A 207 10.23 -12.84 -20.32
C GLY A 207 11.20 -13.40 -19.30
N LYS A 208 10.86 -14.46 -18.57
CA LYS A 208 11.59 -15.04 -17.42
C LYS A 208 12.03 -13.98 -16.43
N ARG A 209 11.09 -13.10 -16.02
CA ARG A 209 11.38 -11.96 -15.14
C ARG A 209 10.32 -11.78 -14.08
N ILE A 210 10.76 -11.33 -12.91
CA ILE A 210 9.93 -10.89 -11.81
C ILE A 210 10.12 -9.37 -11.67
N TYR A 211 9.03 -8.64 -11.63
CA TYR A 211 8.98 -7.18 -11.46
C TYR A 211 8.41 -6.88 -10.09
N VAL A 212 9.11 -6.11 -9.28
CA VAL A 212 8.63 -5.70 -7.96
C VAL A 212 8.47 -4.18 -7.97
N ALA A 213 7.26 -3.71 -7.73
CA ALA A 213 6.97 -2.28 -7.64
C ALA A 213 7.84 -1.63 -6.55
N ARG A 214 8.34 -0.42 -6.82
CA ARG A 214 9.18 0.34 -5.88
C ARG A 214 8.36 1.40 -5.19
N GLN A 215 8.73 1.67 -3.95
CA GLN A 215 8.28 2.84 -3.21
C GLN A 215 9.45 3.79 -3.02
N VAL A 216 9.30 5.02 -3.48
CA VAL A 216 10.32 6.07 -3.33
C VAL A 216 9.78 7.15 -2.41
N GLY A 217 10.17 7.07 -1.14
CA GLY A 217 9.75 8.04 -0.12
C GLY A 217 8.34 7.79 0.42
N GLY A 218 7.88 8.67 1.31
CA GLY A 218 6.53 8.68 1.87
C GLY A 218 6.42 8.15 3.30
N LEU A 219 5.33 8.52 3.95
CA LEU A 219 5.04 8.22 5.36
C LEU A 219 4.92 6.70 5.66
N PHE A 220 4.63 5.89 4.64
CA PHE A 220 4.33 4.47 4.78
C PHE A 220 5.45 3.53 4.32
N ILE A 221 6.67 4.03 4.20
CA ILE A 221 7.83 3.21 3.77
C ILE A 221 8.05 1.98 4.67
N VAL A 222 7.58 2.03 5.91
CA VAL A 222 7.64 0.90 6.86
C VAL A 222 6.76 -0.27 6.37
N LYS A 223 5.54 0.02 5.91
CA LYS A 223 4.63 -1.00 5.34
C LYS A 223 5.23 -1.62 4.08
N TYR A 224 5.79 -0.79 3.20
CA TYR A 224 6.48 -1.27 2.01
C TYR A 224 7.61 -2.24 2.35
N LYS A 225 8.46 -1.88 3.30
CA LYS A 225 9.55 -2.74 3.75
C LYS A 225 9.07 -4.03 4.41
N LYS A 226 7.92 -4.01 5.12
CA LYS A 226 7.29 -5.20 5.69
C LYS A 226 6.83 -6.14 4.56
N LEU A 227 6.02 -5.65 3.61
CA LEU A 227 5.50 -6.43 2.48
C LEU A 227 6.61 -6.97 1.59
N ARG A 228 7.66 -6.18 1.38
CA ARG A 228 8.80 -6.60 0.59
C ARG A 228 9.60 -7.73 1.26
N ARG A 229 9.80 -7.67 2.57
CA ARG A 229 10.42 -8.77 3.33
C ARG A 229 9.58 -10.03 3.30
N GLU A 230 8.27 -9.88 3.39
CA GLU A 230 7.32 -10.98 3.27
C GLU A 230 7.39 -11.62 1.88
N LEU A 231 7.36 -10.82 0.82
CA LEU A 231 7.55 -11.29 -0.55
C LEU A 231 8.87 -12.05 -0.73
N ALA A 232 9.97 -11.51 -0.18
CA ALA A 232 11.29 -12.16 -0.26
C ALA A 232 11.30 -13.52 0.44
N ARG A 233 10.56 -13.67 1.53
CA ARG A 233 10.41 -14.92 2.26
C ARG A 233 9.60 -15.94 1.47
N ILE A 234 8.46 -15.51 0.89
CA ILE A 234 7.55 -16.37 0.11
C ILE A 234 8.21 -16.86 -1.18
N LEU A 235 8.93 -15.99 -1.89
CA LEU A 235 9.56 -16.31 -3.17
C LEU A 235 11.01 -16.82 -3.02
N GLU A 236 11.54 -16.93 -1.80
CA GLU A 236 12.94 -17.30 -1.49
C GLU A 236 14.01 -16.45 -2.22
N LEU A 237 13.65 -15.27 -2.69
CA LEU A 237 14.53 -14.38 -3.43
C LEU A 237 15.36 -13.51 -2.47
N GLN A 238 16.59 -13.94 -2.18
CA GLN A 238 17.49 -13.21 -1.29
C GLN A 238 17.79 -11.77 -1.74
N GLU A 239 17.81 -11.53 -3.05
CA GLU A 239 18.07 -10.22 -3.65
C GLU A 239 16.99 -9.17 -3.35
N ILE A 240 15.77 -9.59 -2.99
CA ILE A 240 14.66 -8.69 -2.64
C ILE A 240 14.81 -8.12 -1.20
N LYS A 241 15.66 -8.68 -0.37
CA LYS A 241 15.78 -8.31 1.06
C LYS A 241 16.43 -6.94 1.34
N SER A 242 17.08 -6.33 0.36
CA SER A 242 17.85 -5.07 0.54
C SER A 242 17.00 -3.80 0.53
#